data_4f08fa66f97a41ae234645a27451f505
#
_entry.id   4f08fa66f97a41ae234645a27451f505
#
_cell.length_a   1.000
_cell.length_b   1.000
_cell.length_c   1.000
_cell.angle_alpha   90.00
_cell.angle_beta   90.00
_cell.angle_gamma   90.00
#
_symmetry.space_group_name_H-M   'P 1'
#
loop_
_entity.id
_entity.type
_entity.pdbx_description
1 polymer ?
#
loop_
_entity_poly.entity_id
_entity_poly.type
_entity_poly.pdbx_seq_one_letter_code
_entity_poly.pdbx_strand_id
1 'polypeptide(L)'
;MSSSALSVLETIEDTLDYSELVLNEGSIKGLYANQRDDLKRNVALANQAWRTSGSAMRGCAAVLHEIRVNTPKGNWKALTKSGDLDFSASIAEDLVAAHQWLSDSSIPDRFLTNISARTIGTIARCKDSSKRALVEARIIEVEGRGLSEAEMKKMLKPTVKVNRTKAGKKAKKELDPNATKEETIAYYTKVVDGMQAELDRRADMFKKVTIANQDKAGEIGRLKEQIRELKAV
;
A
#
# COMPACT_ATOMS: atom_id res chain seq x y z
N MET A 1 1.26 17.81 -5.26
CA MET A 1 0.88 17.17 -6.54
C MET A 1 1.91 17.55 -7.59
N SER A 2 2.40 16.60 -8.39
CA SER A 2 3.33 16.90 -9.49
C SER A 2 2.59 17.68 -10.58
N SER A 3 3.13 18.82 -10.99
CA SER A 3 2.54 19.74 -11.98
C SER A 3 2.14 19.04 -13.30
N SER A 4 2.83 17.97 -13.68
CA SER A 4 2.57 17.25 -14.93
C SER A 4 1.29 16.38 -14.92
N ALA A 5 0.97 15.76 -13.78
CA ALA A 5 -0.22 14.91 -13.67
C ALA A 5 -1.51 15.73 -13.65
N LEU A 6 -1.47 16.93 -13.04
CA LEU A 6 -2.59 17.88 -13.08
C LEU A 6 -2.81 18.41 -14.50
N SER A 7 -1.75 18.77 -15.23
CA SER A 7 -1.88 19.27 -16.59
C SER A 7 -2.45 18.23 -17.56
N VAL A 8 -2.15 16.95 -17.37
CA VAL A 8 -2.74 15.86 -18.19
C VAL A 8 -4.23 15.70 -17.87
N LEU A 9 -4.62 15.77 -16.59
CA LEU A 9 -6.04 15.69 -16.21
C LEU A 9 -6.84 16.88 -16.72
N GLU A 10 -6.32 18.10 -16.59
CA GLU A 10 -6.93 19.33 -17.10
C GLU A 10 -7.14 19.22 -18.62
N THR A 11 -6.14 18.76 -19.37
CA THR A 11 -6.26 18.55 -20.83
C THR A 11 -7.31 17.50 -21.19
N ILE A 12 -7.43 16.42 -20.39
CA ILE A 12 -8.44 15.39 -20.59
C ILE A 12 -9.83 15.96 -20.26
N GLU A 13 -9.97 16.70 -19.17
CA GLU A 13 -11.25 17.28 -18.73
C GLU A 13 -11.84 18.23 -19.76
N ASP A 14 -11.02 19.08 -20.38
CA ASP A 14 -11.44 20.04 -21.42
C ASP A 14 -11.97 19.38 -22.70
N THR A 15 -11.59 18.13 -22.96
CA THR A 15 -11.97 17.38 -24.18
C THR A 15 -12.98 16.27 -23.91
N LEU A 16 -13.37 16.06 -22.64
CA LEU A 16 -14.15 14.91 -22.20
C LEU A 16 -15.64 15.11 -22.48
N ASP A 17 -16.18 14.33 -23.40
CA ASP A 17 -17.64 14.20 -23.60
C ASP A 17 -18.14 12.98 -22.80
N TYR A 18 -19.01 13.25 -21.82
CA TYR A 18 -19.64 12.23 -20.98
C TYR A 18 -21.18 12.27 -21.05
N SER A 19 -21.73 13.02 -22.01
CA SER A 19 -23.19 13.20 -22.18
C SER A 19 -23.90 11.86 -22.39
N GLU A 20 -23.29 10.95 -23.16
CA GLU A 20 -23.85 9.64 -23.49
C GLU A 20 -23.54 8.56 -22.44
N LEU A 21 -22.72 8.86 -21.40
CA LEU A 21 -22.37 7.85 -20.39
C LEU A 21 -23.60 7.52 -19.54
N VAL A 22 -24.02 6.26 -19.57
CA VAL A 22 -25.13 5.74 -18.75
C VAL A 22 -24.50 4.89 -17.64
N LEU A 23 -24.63 5.36 -16.38
CA LEU A 23 -24.20 4.61 -15.23
C LEU A 23 -25.24 3.59 -14.79
N ASN A 24 -24.78 2.48 -14.20
CA ASN A 24 -25.66 1.46 -13.63
C ASN A 24 -26.56 2.05 -12.52
N GLU A 25 -27.81 1.60 -12.44
CA GLU A 25 -28.79 2.09 -11.45
C GLU A 25 -28.29 1.95 -9.99
N GLY A 26 -27.56 0.85 -9.68
CA GLY A 26 -26.99 0.63 -8.37
C GLY A 26 -25.91 1.65 -8.00
N SER A 27 -25.19 2.19 -9.00
CA SER A 27 -24.15 3.21 -8.80
C SER A 27 -24.74 4.57 -8.46
N ILE A 28 -25.95 4.88 -8.96
CA ILE A 28 -26.62 6.18 -8.80
C ILE A 28 -27.78 6.19 -7.81
N LYS A 29 -28.10 5.04 -7.21
CA LYS A 29 -29.23 4.88 -6.28
C LYS A 29 -29.11 5.82 -5.07
N GLY A 30 -30.14 6.65 -4.88
CA GLY A 30 -30.21 7.57 -3.74
C GLY A 30 -29.33 8.82 -3.86
N LEU A 31 -28.64 9.02 -5.02
CA LEU A 31 -27.89 10.24 -5.28
C LEU A 31 -28.82 11.34 -5.84
N TYR A 32 -28.56 12.59 -5.45
CA TYR A 32 -29.19 13.77 -6.04
C TYR A 32 -28.69 13.99 -7.48
N ALA A 33 -29.42 14.80 -8.28
CA ALA A 33 -29.09 15.01 -9.68
C ALA A 33 -27.65 15.53 -9.89
N ASN A 34 -27.24 16.56 -9.16
CA ASN A 34 -25.87 17.10 -9.21
C ASN A 34 -24.82 16.04 -8.84
N GLN A 35 -25.07 15.20 -7.85
CA GLN A 35 -24.14 14.12 -7.47
C GLN A 35 -24.04 13.03 -8.55
N ARG A 36 -25.13 12.79 -9.30
CA ARG A 36 -25.12 11.86 -10.43
C ARG A 36 -24.28 12.41 -11.58
N ASP A 37 -24.42 13.70 -11.88
CA ASP A 37 -23.66 14.36 -12.94
C ASP A 37 -22.18 14.42 -12.60
N ASP A 38 -21.81 14.77 -11.35
CA ASP A 38 -20.43 14.73 -10.86
C ASP A 38 -19.85 13.31 -10.95
N LEU A 39 -20.63 12.28 -10.56
CA LEU A 39 -20.18 10.90 -10.66
C LEU A 39 -19.97 10.48 -12.12
N LYS A 40 -20.86 10.84 -13.03
CA LYS A 40 -20.69 10.57 -14.48
C LYS A 40 -19.39 11.17 -15.00
N ARG A 41 -19.17 12.47 -14.74
CA ARG A 41 -17.96 13.17 -15.15
C ARG A 41 -16.72 12.47 -14.61
N ASN A 42 -16.68 12.16 -13.33
CA ASN A 42 -15.54 11.53 -12.69
C ASN A 42 -15.28 10.10 -13.16
N VAL A 43 -16.32 9.32 -13.46
CA VAL A 43 -16.17 7.99 -14.06
C VAL A 43 -15.60 8.06 -15.47
N ALA A 44 -16.10 8.99 -16.29
CA ALA A 44 -15.57 9.22 -17.63
C ALA A 44 -14.10 9.65 -17.59
N LEU A 45 -13.75 10.56 -16.69
CA LEU A 45 -12.36 11.02 -16.47
C LEU A 45 -11.45 9.87 -16.01
N ALA A 46 -11.90 9.03 -15.08
CA ALA A 46 -11.15 7.87 -14.61
C ALA A 46 -10.89 6.85 -15.74
N ASN A 47 -11.90 6.57 -16.55
CA ASN A 47 -11.79 5.66 -17.69
C ASN A 47 -10.83 6.23 -18.76
N GLN A 48 -10.93 7.50 -19.08
CA GLN A 48 -10.04 8.16 -20.03
C GLN A 48 -8.59 8.19 -19.51
N ALA A 49 -8.40 8.56 -18.24
CA ALA A 49 -7.09 8.53 -17.62
C ALA A 49 -6.48 7.11 -17.61
N TRP A 50 -7.31 6.09 -17.40
CA TRP A 50 -6.88 4.70 -17.49
C TRP A 50 -6.43 4.31 -18.91
N ARG A 51 -7.19 4.70 -19.94
CA ARG A 51 -6.88 4.42 -21.35
C ARG A 51 -5.62 5.13 -21.84
N THR A 52 -5.35 6.32 -21.32
CA THR A 52 -4.18 7.14 -21.71
C THR A 52 -2.85 6.54 -21.25
N SER A 53 -2.88 5.41 -20.59
CA SER A 53 -1.80 4.57 -20.04
C SER A 53 -0.59 5.27 -19.43
N GLY A 54 -0.30 4.90 -18.21
CA GLY A 54 0.92 5.13 -17.48
C GLY A 54 1.21 6.55 -17.00
N SER A 55 1.20 7.56 -17.85
CA SER A 55 1.35 8.97 -17.43
C SER A 55 0.18 9.47 -16.61
N ALA A 56 -0.98 8.83 -16.75
CA ALA A 56 -2.20 9.18 -16.02
C ALA A 56 -2.46 8.34 -14.75
N MET A 57 -1.55 7.45 -14.36
CA MET A 57 -1.76 6.57 -13.20
C MET A 57 -2.04 7.34 -11.91
N ARG A 58 -1.30 8.44 -11.65
CA ARG A 58 -1.55 9.32 -10.52
C ARG A 58 -2.90 9.99 -10.61
N GLY A 59 -3.23 10.50 -11.80
CA GLY A 59 -4.51 11.15 -12.06
C GLY A 59 -5.67 10.19 -11.87
N CYS A 60 -5.58 9.00 -12.43
CA CYS A 60 -6.59 7.96 -12.24
C CYS A 60 -6.78 7.61 -10.75
N ALA A 61 -5.68 7.45 -10.00
CA ALA A 61 -5.74 7.18 -8.56
C ALA A 61 -6.38 8.34 -7.78
N ALA A 62 -6.12 9.59 -8.16
CA ALA A 62 -6.69 10.77 -7.52
C ALA A 62 -8.20 10.85 -7.77
N VAL A 63 -8.65 10.70 -9.02
CA VAL A 63 -10.08 10.71 -9.39
C VAL A 63 -10.83 9.57 -8.71
N LEU A 64 -10.28 8.36 -8.70
CA LEU A 64 -10.91 7.23 -8.01
C LEU A 64 -11.00 7.45 -6.50
N HIS A 65 -10.00 8.06 -5.90
CA HIS A 65 -10.04 8.44 -4.48
C HIS A 65 -11.15 9.44 -4.21
N GLU A 66 -11.29 10.46 -5.05
CA GLU A 66 -12.36 11.44 -4.96
C GLU A 66 -13.75 10.80 -5.12
N ILE A 67 -13.95 9.96 -6.13
CA ILE A 67 -15.18 9.18 -6.28
C ILE A 67 -15.46 8.38 -5.00
N ARG A 68 -14.44 7.70 -4.46
CA ARG A 68 -14.58 6.87 -3.26
C ARG A 68 -14.99 7.64 -2.03
N VAL A 69 -14.48 8.86 -1.86
CA VAL A 69 -14.78 9.74 -0.70
C VAL A 69 -16.16 10.35 -0.84
N ASN A 70 -16.53 10.80 -2.03
CA ASN A 70 -17.78 11.54 -2.30
C ASN A 70 -18.98 10.62 -2.56
N THR A 71 -18.76 9.31 -2.67
CA THR A 71 -19.82 8.35 -3.01
C THR A 71 -20.14 7.45 -1.81
N PRO A 72 -21.43 7.26 -1.45
CA PRO A 72 -21.81 6.34 -0.39
C PRO A 72 -21.26 4.93 -0.63
N LYS A 73 -20.91 4.21 0.47
CA LYS A 73 -20.24 2.90 0.41
C LYS A 73 -20.96 1.87 -0.48
N GLY A 74 -22.28 1.88 -0.47
CA GLY A 74 -23.09 0.97 -1.31
C GLY A 74 -22.94 1.26 -2.79
N ASN A 75 -22.96 2.54 -3.18
CA ASN A 75 -22.83 3.01 -4.55
C ASN A 75 -21.42 2.77 -5.10
N TRP A 76 -20.37 3.01 -4.30
CA TRP A 76 -18.98 2.66 -4.66
C TRP A 76 -18.85 1.17 -5.02
N LYS A 77 -19.42 0.29 -4.17
CA LYS A 77 -19.39 -1.14 -4.41
C LYS A 77 -20.19 -1.55 -5.66
N ALA A 78 -21.30 -0.86 -5.94
CA ALA A 78 -22.06 -1.07 -7.15
C ALA A 78 -21.27 -0.63 -8.38
N LEU A 79 -20.68 0.59 -8.36
CA LEU A 79 -19.85 1.16 -9.41
C LEU A 79 -18.68 0.25 -9.80
N THR A 80 -17.92 -0.24 -8.83
CA THR A 80 -16.76 -1.09 -9.11
C THR A 80 -17.12 -2.48 -9.66
N LYS A 81 -18.39 -2.89 -9.56
CA LYS A 81 -18.88 -4.20 -10.02
C LYS A 81 -19.75 -4.12 -11.26
N SER A 82 -20.26 -2.94 -11.61
CA SER A 82 -21.23 -2.75 -12.69
C SER A 82 -20.62 -2.85 -14.10
N GLY A 83 -19.31 -2.67 -14.22
CA GLY A 83 -18.64 -2.51 -15.52
C GLY A 83 -18.64 -1.07 -16.04
N ASP A 84 -19.08 -0.10 -15.23
CA ASP A 84 -19.00 1.34 -15.59
C ASP A 84 -17.54 1.84 -15.64
N LEU A 85 -16.62 1.14 -14.98
CA LEU A 85 -15.18 1.37 -15.07
C LEU A 85 -14.55 0.40 -16.08
N ASP A 86 -13.64 0.87 -16.90
CA ASP A 86 -12.92 0.08 -17.91
C ASP A 86 -11.92 -0.92 -17.30
N PHE A 87 -11.88 -1.02 -15.98
CA PHE A 87 -10.98 -1.88 -15.24
C PHE A 87 -11.67 -2.54 -14.05
N SER A 88 -11.07 -3.61 -13.54
CA SER A 88 -11.70 -4.42 -12.48
C SER A 88 -11.79 -3.69 -11.14
N ALA A 89 -12.75 -4.12 -10.30
CA ALA A 89 -12.89 -3.66 -8.93
C ALA A 89 -11.58 -3.78 -8.11
N SER A 90 -10.80 -4.84 -8.35
CA SER A 90 -9.51 -5.02 -7.69
C SER A 90 -8.50 -3.93 -8.04
N ILE A 91 -8.46 -3.53 -9.33
CA ILE A 91 -7.60 -2.43 -9.79
C ILE A 91 -8.05 -1.11 -9.19
N ALA A 92 -9.37 -0.84 -9.17
CA ALA A 92 -9.92 0.36 -8.56
C ALA A 92 -9.52 0.50 -7.08
N GLU A 93 -9.67 -0.58 -6.30
CA GLU A 93 -9.29 -0.60 -4.88
C GLU A 93 -7.75 -0.47 -4.70
N ASP A 94 -6.96 -1.03 -5.60
CA ASP A 94 -5.50 -0.90 -5.58
C ASP A 94 -5.07 0.55 -5.84
N LEU A 95 -5.68 1.23 -6.80
CA LEU A 95 -5.38 2.63 -7.12
C LEU A 95 -5.87 3.60 -6.04
N VAL A 96 -7.07 3.40 -5.49
CA VAL A 96 -7.55 4.19 -4.34
C VAL A 96 -6.59 4.06 -3.16
N ALA A 97 -6.12 2.84 -2.84
CA ALA A 97 -5.16 2.63 -1.77
C ALA A 97 -3.79 3.26 -2.06
N ALA A 98 -3.44 3.41 -3.33
CA ALA A 98 -2.16 3.96 -3.76
C ALA A 98 -2.14 5.49 -3.84
N HIS A 99 -3.30 6.15 -3.88
CA HIS A 99 -3.41 7.59 -4.10
C HIS A 99 -2.45 8.42 -3.23
N GLN A 100 -2.50 8.24 -1.91
CA GLN A 100 -1.65 9.01 -0.98
C GLN A 100 -0.16 8.77 -1.25
N TRP A 101 0.24 7.51 -1.39
CA TRP A 101 1.64 7.18 -1.67
C TRP A 101 2.10 7.75 -3.02
N LEU A 102 1.29 7.65 -4.07
CA LEU A 102 1.60 8.21 -5.38
C LEU A 102 1.74 9.74 -5.33
N SER A 103 0.90 10.42 -4.55
CA SER A 103 0.96 11.87 -4.38
C SER A 103 2.24 12.31 -3.67
N ASP A 104 2.70 11.53 -2.68
CA ASP A 104 3.87 11.85 -1.86
C ASP A 104 5.19 11.37 -2.51
N SER A 105 5.13 10.42 -3.47
CA SER A 105 6.32 9.83 -4.07
C SER A 105 6.98 10.74 -5.10
N SER A 106 8.31 10.69 -5.16
CA SER A 106 9.14 11.41 -6.15
C SER A 106 9.35 10.65 -7.46
N ILE A 107 8.67 9.50 -7.65
CA ILE A 107 8.83 8.66 -8.84
C ILE A 107 8.27 9.41 -10.07
N PRO A 108 9.05 9.59 -11.15
CA PRO A 108 8.54 10.17 -12.40
C PRO A 108 7.40 9.33 -12.99
N ASP A 109 6.35 9.97 -13.49
CA ASP A 109 5.17 9.29 -14.04
C ASP A 109 5.53 8.31 -15.16
N ARG A 110 6.49 8.65 -16.01
CA ARG A 110 7.00 7.77 -17.07
C ARG A 110 7.53 6.43 -16.57
N PHE A 111 7.97 6.32 -15.30
CA PHE A 111 8.44 5.07 -14.71
C PHE A 111 7.29 4.22 -14.18
N LEU A 112 6.17 4.85 -13.82
CA LEU A 112 4.96 4.16 -13.37
C LEU A 112 4.27 3.39 -14.50
N THR A 113 4.49 3.78 -15.76
CA THR A 113 3.90 3.11 -16.94
C THR A 113 4.25 1.62 -17.02
N ASN A 114 5.45 1.28 -16.52
CA ASN A 114 5.98 -0.08 -16.58
C ASN A 114 5.57 -0.94 -15.37
N ILE A 115 4.82 -0.36 -14.42
CA ILE A 115 4.46 -1.02 -13.16
C ILE A 115 2.95 -1.26 -13.14
N SER A 116 2.52 -2.49 -12.88
CA SER A 116 1.10 -2.80 -12.81
C SER A 116 0.41 -2.10 -11.63
N ALA A 117 -0.84 -1.69 -11.80
CA ALA A 117 -1.66 -1.09 -10.73
C ALA A 117 -1.69 -1.95 -9.46
N ARG A 118 -1.73 -3.29 -9.62
CA ARG A 118 -1.69 -4.24 -8.52
C ARG A 118 -0.38 -4.17 -7.73
N THR A 119 0.75 -4.01 -8.44
CA THR A 119 2.05 -3.84 -7.79
C THR A 119 2.12 -2.53 -7.04
N ILE A 120 1.64 -1.44 -7.66
CA ILE A 120 1.51 -0.11 -7.05
C ILE A 120 0.67 -0.19 -5.78
N GLY A 121 -0.50 -0.82 -5.82
CA GLY A 121 -1.35 -1.03 -4.65
C GLY A 121 -0.67 -1.87 -3.55
N THR A 122 0.16 -2.84 -3.93
CA THR A 122 0.93 -3.65 -2.97
C THR A 122 1.99 -2.81 -2.25
N ILE A 123 2.69 -1.92 -2.97
CA ILE A 123 3.68 -0.99 -2.39
C ILE A 123 3.00 -0.02 -1.43
N ALA A 124 1.90 0.59 -1.87
CA ALA A 124 1.15 1.57 -1.09
C ALA A 124 0.62 1.01 0.24
N ARG A 125 0.20 -0.25 0.26
CA ARG A 125 -0.26 -0.93 1.49
C ARG A 125 0.85 -1.32 2.46
N CYS A 126 2.13 -1.20 2.06
CA CYS A 126 3.24 -1.45 2.97
C CYS A 126 3.30 -0.37 4.04
N LYS A 127 3.16 -0.77 5.31
CA LYS A 127 3.20 0.15 6.46
C LYS A 127 4.61 0.61 6.81
N ASP A 128 5.63 -0.09 6.33
CA ASP A 128 7.03 0.20 6.59
C ASP A 128 7.54 1.24 5.58
N SER A 129 7.66 2.49 6.03
CA SER A 129 8.11 3.61 5.20
C SER A 129 9.52 3.42 4.66
N SER A 130 10.42 2.81 5.43
CA SER A 130 11.79 2.54 5.00
C SER A 130 11.84 1.57 3.83
N LYS A 131 10.97 0.55 3.84
CA LYS A 131 10.87 -0.40 2.73
C LYS A 131 10.21 0.22 1.51
N ARG A 132 9.21 1.09 1.69
CA ARG A 132 8.65 1.85 0.58
C ARG A 132 9.72 2.71 -0.08
N ALA A 133 10.51 3.43 0.71
CA ALA A 133 11.61 4.25 0.19
C ALA A 133 12.66 3.43 -0.58
N LEU A 134 12.99 2.21 -0.12
CA LEU A 134 13.89 1.31 -0.86
C LEU A 134 13.29 0.86 -2.20
N VAL A 135 11.99 0.57 -2.24
CA VAL A 135 11.30 0.22 -3.49
C VAL A 135 11.23 1.42 -4.42
N GLU A 136 10.95 2.62 -3.92
CA GLU A 136 10.97 3.86 -4.71
C GLU A 136 12.35 4.12 -5.33
N ALA A 137 13.41 4.03 -4.54
CA ALA A 137 14.78 4.17 -5.02
C ALA A 137 15.09 3.14 -6.14
N ARG A 138 14.63 1.89 -5.96
CA ARG A 138 14.82 0.85 -6.97
C ARG A 138 14.01 1.13 -8.25
N ILE A 139 12.78 1.62 -8.14
CA ILE A 139 11.96 2.01 -9.31
C ILE A 139 12.66 3.11 -10.10
N ILE A 140 13.24 4.11 -9.41
CA ILE A 140 13.94 5.22 -10.03
C ILE A 140 15.24 4.71 -10.71
N GLU A 141 16.00 3.85 -10.03
CA GLU A 141 17.26 3.29 -10.53
C GLU A 141 17.08 2.52 -11.84
N VAL A 142 16.02 1.72 -11.95
CA VAL A 142 15.76 0.91 -13.15
C VAL A 142 14.73 1.53 -14.09
N GLU A 143 14.33 2.78 -13.86
CA GLU A 143 13.32 3.50 -14.65
C GLU A 143 11.98 2.74 -14.75
N GLY A 144 11.62 2.00 -13.71
CA GLY A 144 10.45 1.14 -13.67
C GLY A 144 10.53 -0.11 -14.55
N ARG A 145 11.64 -0.32 -15.27
CA ARG A 145 11.80 -1.44 -16.21
C ARG A 145 12.26 -2.71 -15.48
N GLY A 146 11.76 -3.85 -15.92
CA GLY A 146 12.24 -5.14 -15.44
C GLY A 146 11.92 -5.47 -13.97
N LEU A 147 11.14 -4.65 -13.28
CA LEU A 147 10.69 -4.93 -11.92
C LEU A 147 9.48 -5.87 -11.95
N SER A 148 9.70 -7.11 -11.59
CA SER A 148 8.61 -8.05 -11.42
C SER A 148 7.85 -7.80 -10.10
N GLU A 149 6.55 -8.11 -10.09
CA GLU A 149 5.73 -8.08 -8.86
C GLU A 149 6.35 -8.96 -7.76
N ALA A 150 7.01 -10.06 -8.15
CA ALA A 150 7.67 -10.97 -7.22
C ALA A 150 8.88 -10.34 -6.52
N GLU A 151 9.71 -9.58 -7.24
CA GLU A 151 10.84 -8.84 -6.66
C GLU A 151 10.35 -7.77 -5.69
N MET A 152 9.37 -6.97 -6.08
CA MET A 152 8.79 -5.96 -5.21
C MET A 152 8.18 -6.57 -3.95
N LYS A 153 7.42 -7.65 -4.08
CA LYS A 153 6.91 -8.40 -2.93
C LYS A 153 8.02 -8.95 -2.03
N LYS A 154 9.16 -9.35 -2.62
CA LYS A 154 10.33 -9.81 -1.86
C LYS A 154 10.96 -8.66 -1.06
N MET A 155 11.11 -7.48 -1.65
CA MET A 155 11.62 -6.28 -0.97
C MET A 155 10.70 -5.79 0.14
N LEU A 156 9.38 -5.87 -0.06
CA LEU A 156 8.37 -5.45 0.91
C LEU A 156 8.13 -6.48 2.04
N LYS A 157 8.58 -7.74 1.86
CA LYS A 157 8.44 -8.75 2.92
C LYS A 157 9.17 -8.32 4.18
N PRO A 158 8.61 -8.55 5.38
CA PRO A 158 9.32 -8.33 6.61
C PRO A 158 10.60 -9.15 6.61
N THR A 159 11.72 -8.51 6.90
CA THR A 159 13.07 -9.11 6.92
C THR A 159 13.18 -10.20 8.00
N VAL A 160 12.31 -10.15 8.98
CA VAL A 160 12.16 -11.16 10.01
C VAL A 160 10.91 -11.95 9.68
N LYS A 161 11.06 -13.19 9.24
CA LYS A 161 10.02 -14.19 9.47
C LYS A 161 9.91 -14.29 10.98
N VAL A 162 8.97 -13.55 11.59
CA VAL A 162 8.48 -13.93 12.89
C VAL A 162 7.95 -15.34 12.66
N ASN A 163 8.76 -16.34 12.99
CA ASN A 163 8.29 -17.69 13.12
C ASN A 163 7.13 -17.59 14.11
N ARG A 164 5.91 -17.49 13.57
CA ARG A 164 4.72 -17.77 14.36
C ARG A 164 4.88 -19.23 14.72
N THR A 165 5.59 -19.45 15.81
CA THR A 165 5.79 -20.74 16.40
C THR A 165 4.41 -21.39 16.52
N LYS A 166 4.34 -22.68 16.21
CA LYS A 166 3.10 -23.49 16.30
C LYS A 166 2.39 -23.35 17.67
N ALA A 167 3.04 -22.79 18.67
CA ALA A 167 2.50 -22.39 19.96
C ALA A 167 1.33 -21.39 19.85
N GLY A 168 1.37 -20.41 18.94
CA GLY A 168 0.27 -19.45 18.75
C GLY A 168 -0.99 -20.05 18.13
N LYS A 169 -0.88 -21.24 17.50
CA LYS A 169 -2.05 -21.98 17.01
C LYS A 169 -2.67 -22.92 18.03
N LYS A 170 -1.92 -23.29 19.09
CA LYS A 170 -2.41 -24.15 20.19
C LYS A 170 -3.16 -23.38 21.29
N ALA A 171 -3.02 -22.06 21.36
CA ALA A 171 -3.68 -21.22 22.37
C ALA A 171 -5.17 -20.94 22.09
N LYS A 172 -5.71 -21.49 21.01
CA LYS A 172 -7.16 -21.47 20.72
C LYS A 172 -7.87 -22.78 21.12
N LYS A 173 -7.34 -23.50 22.08
CA LYS A 173 -8.17 -24.50 22.77
C LYS A 173 -9.05 -23.66 23.71
N GLU A 174 -10.27 -23.37 23.28
CA GLU A 174 -11.26 -22.72 24.12
C GLU A 174 -11.34 -23.49 25.44
N LEU A 175 -11.32 -22.76 26.55
CA LEU A 175 -11.49 -23.34 27.87
C LEU A 175 -12.86 -24.05 27.87
N ASP A 176 -12.91 -25.28 28.39
CA ASP A 176 -14.17 -25.97 28.55
C ASP A 176 -15.10 -25.07 29.40
N PRO A 177 -16.32 -24.72 28.92
CA PRO A 177 -17.22 -23.87 29.67
C PRO A 177 -17.59 -24.44 31.06
N ASN A 178 -17.32 -25.71 31.31
CA ASN A 178 -17.54 -26.40 32.60
C ASN A 178 -16.24 -26.57 33.41
N ALA A 179 -15.11 -25.95 32.98
CA ALA A 179 -13.86 -26.07 33.72
C ALA A 179 -13.97 -25.49 35.15
N THR A 180 -13.37 -26.19 36.10
CA THR A 180 -13.28 -25.73 37.46
C THR A 180 -12.45 -24.45 37.60
N LYS A 181 -12.60 -23.72 38.72
CA LYS A 181 -11.78 -22.53 38.97
C LYS A 181 -10.29 -22.84 38.96
N GLU A 182 -9.90 -23.97 39.52
CA GLU A 182 -8.52 -24.44 39.59
C GLU A 182 -7.96 -24.73 38.19
N GLU A 183 -8.72 -25.41 37.33
CA GLU A 183 -8.33 -25.68 35.95
C GLU A 183 -8.24 -24.39 35.15
N THR A 184 -9.12 -23.44 35.37
CA THR A 184 -9.10 -22.12 34.74
C THR A 184 -7.86 -21.34 35.15
N ILE A 185 -7.52 -21.30 36.42
CA ILE A 185 -6.30 -20.65 36.94
C ILE A 185 -5.06 -21.30 36.35
N ALA A 186 -4.95 -22.63 36.38
CA ALA A 186 -3.83 -23.37 35.82
C ALA A 186 -3.65 -23.10 34.31
N TYR A 187 -4.73 -23.00 33.56
CA TYR A 187 -4.69 -22.65 32.15
C TYR A 187 -4.15 -21.23 31.93
N TYR A 188 -4.68 -20.22 32.63
CA TYR A 188 -4.20 -18.85 32.47
C TYR A 188 -2.78 -18.65 32.97
N THR A 189 -2.37 -19.30 34.05
CA THR A 189 -0.98 -19.28 34.52
C THR A 189 -0.04 -19.78 33.40
N LYS A 190 -0.36 -20.90 32.78
CA LYS A 190 0.45 -21.44 31.67
C LYS A 190 0.47 -20.52 30.45
N VAL A 191 -0.61 -19.80 30.16
CA VAL A 191 -0.66 -18.81 29.09
C VAL A 191 0.24 -17.62 29.42
N VAL A 192 0.17 -17.10 30.65
CA VAL A 192 0.99 -15.97 31.12
C VAL A 192 2.48 -16.34 31.08
N ASP A 193 2.86 -17.50 31.59
CA ASP A 193 4.24 -17.98 31.56
C ASP A 193 4.78 -18.10 30.12
N GLY A 194 3.93 -18.61 29.22
CA GLY A 194 4.27 -18.69 27.80
C GLY A 194 4.45 -17.32 27.13
N MET A 195 3.66 -16.33 27.52
CA MET A 195 3.78 -14.94 27.04
C MET A 195 5.05 -14.28 27.61
N GLN A 196 5.35 -14.51 28.89
CA GLN A 196 6.56 -13.98 29.52
C GLN A 196 7.82 -14.54 28.86
N ALA A 197 7.89 -15.84 28.64
CA ALA A 197 9.00 -16.46 27.95
C ALA A 197 9.20 -15.93 26.51
N GLU A 198 8.13 -15.57 25.81
CA GLU A 198 8.21 -14.96 24.48
C GLU A 198 8.71 -13.51 24.55
N LEU A 199 8.29 -12.74 25.57
CA LEU A 199 8.79 -11.38 25.82
C LEU A 199 10.30 -11.39 26.12
N ASP A 200 10.75 -12.33 26.95
CA ASP A 200 12.18 -12.46 27.30
C ASP A 200 13.02 -12.79 26.06
N ARG A 201 12.56 -13.71 25.21
CA ARG A 201 13.23 -14.02 23.94
C ARG A 201 13.31 -12.80 23.02
N ARG A 202 12.26 -12.00 22.96
CA ARG A 202 12.26 -10.76 22.17
C ARG A 202 13.23 -9.74 22.72
N ALA A 203 13.28 -9.57 24.04
CA ALA A 203 14.23 -8.69 24.70
C ALA A 203 15.68 -9.08 24.37
N ASP A 204 16.00 -10.38 24.40
CA ASP A 204 17.33 -10.88 24.04
C ASP A 204 17.67 -10.66 22.56
N MET A 205 16.69 -10.83 21.66
CA MET A 205 16.89 -10.51 20.25
C MET A 205 17.14 -9.02 20.05
N PHE A 206 16.41 -8.14 20.74
CA PHE A 206 16.64 -6.69 20.66
C PHE A 206 18.04 -6.32 21.13
N LYS A 207 18.51 -6.88 22.25
CA LYS A 207 19.88 -6.68 22.74
C LYS A 207 20.93 -7.07 21.68
N LYS A 208 20.77 -8.24 21.05
CA LYS A 208 21.69 -8.70 19.99
C LYS A 208 21.71 -7.78 18.79
N VAL A 209 20.53 -7.30 18.34
CA VAL A 209 20.42 -6.36 17.22
C VAL A 209 21.06 -5.01 17.57
N THR A 210 20.87 -4.53 18.79
CA THR A 210 21.46 -3.26 19.25
C THR A 210 22.99 -3.34 19.25
N ILE A 211 23.57 -4.44 19.78
CA ILE A 211 25.02 -4.67 19.76
C ILE A 211 25.55 -4.70 18.32
N ALA A 212 24.93 -5.48 17.44
CA ALA A 212 25.33 -5.57 16.04
C ALA A 212 25.25 -4.22 15.30
N ASN A 213 24.30 -3.36 15.65
CA ASN A 213 24.19 -2.03 15.08
C ASN A 213 25.27 -1.07 15.63
N GLN A 214 25.65 -1.21 16.90
CA GLN A 214 26.75 -0.45 17.50
C GLN A 214 28.09 -0.81 16.85
N ASP A 215 28.34 -2.10 16.62
CA ASP A 215 29.55 -2.58 15.93
C ASP A 215 29.66 -2.02 14.51
N LYS A 216 28.55 -2.04 13.74
CA LYS A 216 28.50 -1.45 12.41
C LYS A 216 28.71 0.08 12.41
N ALA A 217 28.16 0.78 13.40
CA ALA A 217 28.38 2.21 13.55
C ALA A 217 29.87 2.53 13.82
N GLY A 218 30.54 1.72 14.61
CA GLY A 218 31.97 1.81 14.85
C GLY A 218 32.80 1.56 13.58
N GLU A 219 32.41 0.58 12.77
CA GLU A 219 33.06 0.28 11.49
C GLU A 219 32.90 1.43 10.49
N ILE A 220 31.70 1.98 10.37
CA ILE A 220 31.43 3.17 9.53
C ILE A 220 32.28 4.36 9.99
N GLY A 221 32.45 4.54 11.30
CA GLY A 221 33.32 5.60 11.85
C GLY A 221 34.77 5.46 11.36
N ARG A 222 35.34 4.26 11.48
CA ARG A 222 36.71 3.96 11.00
C ARG A 222 36.86 4.17 9.49
N LEU A 223 35.90 3.69 8.69
CA LEU A 223 35.95 3.88 7.24
C LEU A 223 35.87 5.37 6.83
N LYS A 224 35.08 6.16 7.54
CA LYS A 224 35.01 7.61 7.30
C LYS A 224 36.35 8.31 7.60
N GLU A 225 37.06 7.88 8.63
CA GLU A 225 38.38 8.43 8.97
C GLU A 225 39.40 8.08 7.90
N GLN A 226 39.45 6.82 7.47
CA GLN A 226 40.33 6.40 6.36
C GLN A 226 40.06 7.17 5.06
N ILE A 227 38.80 7.46 4.75
CA ILE A 227 38.45 8.30 3.58
C ILE A 227 38.96 9.73 3.75
N ARG A 228 38.94 10.29 4.96
CA ARG A 228 39.49 11.62 5.23
C ARG A 228 40.99 11.66 5.04
N GLU A 229 41.70 10.66 5.58
CA GLU A 229 43.15 10.54 5.42
C GLU A 229 43.55 10.42 3.96
N LEU A 230 42.85 9.59 3.16
CA LEU A 230 43.09 9.44 1.73
C LEU A 230 42.81 10.71 0.88
N LYS A 231 41.90 11.58 1.37
CA LYS A 231 41.60 12.84 0.69
C LYS A 231 42.54 14.00 1.09
N ALA A 232 43.33 13.82 2.13
CA ALA A 232 44.26 14.81 2.63
C ALA A 232 45.67 14.68 1.99
N VAL A 233 45.91 13.63 1.21
CA VAL A 233 47.08 13.39 0.38
C VAL A 233 46.81 13.86 -1.03
#